data_7de6756a51980406fb9391b4735c1717
#
_entry.id   7de6756a51980406fb9391b4735c1717
#
_cell.length_a   1.000
_cell.length_b   1.000
_cell.length_c   1.000
_cell.angle_alpha   90.00
_cell.angle_beta   90.00
_cell.angle_gamma   90.00
#
_symmetry.space_group_name_H-M   'P 1'
#
loop_
_entity.id
_entity.type
_entity.pdbx_description
1 polymer ?
#
loop_
_entity_poly.entity_id
_entity_poly.type
_entity_poly.pdbx_seq_one_letter_code
_entity_poly.pdbx_strand_id
1 'polypeptide(L)' 'MFPNLFIELKRSKSTQQQLAERIGISHSSMQNKLQGRTQFTLKEMRDIQAIFADCSLDYLFSEYGSKRSLP' A
#
# COMPACT_ATOMS: atom_id res chain seq x y z
N MET A 1 9.41 -3.36 2.05
CA MET A 1 9.03 -2.08 1.47
C MET A 1 8.19 -2.31 0.23
N PHE A 2 7.28 -1.40 -0.06
CA PHE A 2 6.36 -1.59 -1.16
C PHE A 2 6.43 -0.39 -2.10
N PRO A 3 7.40 -0.36 -3.00
CA PRO A 3 7.61 0.83 -3.82
C PRO A 3 6.42 1.21 -4.71
N ASN A 4 5.68 0.22 -5.21
CA ASN A 4 4.53 0.55 -6.04
C ASN A 4 3.42 1.22 -5.24
N LEU A 5 3.26 0.84 -3.98
CA LEU A 5 2.28 1.48 -3.13
C LEU A 5 2.63 2.95 -2.88
N PHE A 6 3.92 3.24 -2.67
CA PHE A 6 4.36 4.63 -2.54
C PHE A 6 4.08 5.43 -3.81
N ILE A 7 4.30 4.82 -4.96
CA ILE A 7 4.02 5.49 -6.22
C ILE A 7 2.55 5.85 -6.33
N GLU A 8 1.68 4.92 -5.97
CA GLU A 8 0.24 5.18 -6.06
C GLU A 8 -0.22 6.22 -5.04
N LEU A 9 0.38 6.23 -3.86
CA LEU A 9 0.10 7.28 -2.91
C LEU A 9 0.43 8.66 -3.48
N LYS A 10 1.59 8.78 -4.11
CA LYS A 10 1.97 10.04 -4.73
C LYS A 10 1.05 10.42 -5.86
N ARG A 11 0.69 9.48 -6.70
CA ARG A 11 -0.20 9.76 -7.82
C ARG A 11 -1.55 10.25 -7.37
N SER A 12 -2.05 9.71 -6.26
CA SER A 12 -3.36 10.11 -5.74
C SER A 12 -3.26 11.31 -4.80
N LYS A 13 -2.05 11.83 -4.59
CA LYS A 13 -1.81 12.94 -3.67
C LYS A 13 -2.27 12.65 -2.26
N SER A 14 -2.15 11.39 -1.86
CA SER A 14 -2.49 10.96 -0.53
C SER A 14 -1.25 10.79 0.32
N THR A 15 -1.39 10.96 1.62
CA THR A 15 -0.28 10.75 2.54
C THR A 15 -0.43 9.39 3.21
N GLN A 16 0.67 8.92 3.81
CA GLN A 16 0.62 7.69 4.58
C GLN A 16 -0.34 7.80 5.75
N GLN A 17 -0.41 8.97 6.38
CA GLN A 17 -1.33 9.17 7.48
C GLN A 17 -2.77 9.06 7.03
N GLN A 18 -3.10 9.63 5.88
CA GLN A 18 -4.45 9.53 5.34
C GLN A 18 -4.80 8.09 5.02
N LEU A 19 -3.85 7.34 4.46
CA LEU A 19 -4.09 5.94 4.18
C LEU A 19 -4.34 5.16 5.46
N ALA A 20 -3.54 5.40 6.49
CA ALA A 20 -3.72 4.75 7.77
C ALA A 20 -5.11 5.02 8.34
N GLU A 21 -5.54 6.26 8.27
CA GLU A 21 -6.87 6.63 8.77
C GLU A 21 -7.97 5.91 8.01
N ARG A 22 -7.81 5.77 6.71
CA ARG A 22 -8.82 5.13 5.89
C ARG A 22 -8.98 3.65 6.18
N ILE A 23 -7.90 2.98 6.53
CA ILE A 23 -7.99 1.55 6.84
C ILE A 23 -8.03 1.28 8.34
N GLY A 24 -8.04 2.34 9.15
CA GLY A 24 -8.30 2.18 10.58
C GLY A 24 -7.13 1.75 11.43
N ILE A 25 -5.90 2.10 11.04
CA ILE A 25 -4.72 1.80 11.85
C ILE A 25 -3.99 3.10 12.16
N SER A 26 -3.10 3.05 13.15
CA SER A 26 -2.33 4.23 13.51
C SER A 26 -1.26 4.53 12.46
N HIS A 27 -0.78 5.77 12.45
CA HIS A 27 0.29 6.15 11.54
C HIS A 27 1.56 5.37 11.81
N SER A 28 1.87 5.13 13.09
CA SER A 28 3.03 4.32 13.45
C SER A 28 2.93 2.91 12.91
N SER A 29 1.76 2.30 13.05
CA SER A 29 1.54 0.97 12.49
C SER A 29 1.71 0.97 10.98
N MET A 30 1.17 1.98 10.32
CA MET A 30 1.31 2.08 8.87
C MET A 30 2.77 2.18 8.47
N GLN A 31 3.56 3.01 9.16
CA GLN A 31 4.97 3.13 8.85
C GLN A 31 5.72 1.82 9.04
N ASN A 32 5.44 1.11 10.12
CA ASN A 32 6.09 -0.17 10.36
C ASN A 32 5.77 -1.18 9.26
N LYS A 33 4.52 -1.21 8.83
CA LYS A 33 4.11 -2.14 7.78
C LYS A 33 4.73 -1.76 6.43
N LEU A 34 4.77 -0.47 6.12
CA LEU A 34 5.35 -0.02 4.87
C LEU A 34 6.85 -0.27 4.81
N GLN A 35 7.52 -0.22 5.95
CA GLN A 35 8.96 -0.48 6.01
C GLN A 35 9.29 -1.97 6.12
N GLY A 36 8.30 -2.81 6.24
CA GLY A 36 8.51 -4.24 6.32
C GLY A 36 8.82 -4.78 7.71
N ARG A 37 8.68 -3.96 8.74
CA ARG A 37 8.91 -4.42 10.11
C ARG A 37 7.80 -5.32 10.61
N THR A 38 6.58 -5.02 10.19
CA THR A 38 5.43 -5.88 10.44
C THR A 38 4.73 -6.08 9.11
N GLN A 39 3.83 -7.05 9.06
CA GLN A 39 3.19 -7.38 7.81
C GLN A 39 1.77 -6.85 7.77
N PHE A 40 1.31 -6.53 6.58
CA PHE A 40 -0.11 -6.21 6.38
C PHE A 40 -0.94 -7.48 6.52
N THR A 41 -2.10 -7.36 7.13
CA THR A 41 -3.05 -8.45 7.12
C THR A 41 -3.77 -8.47 5.76
N LEU A 42 -4.40 -9.58 5.45
CA LEU A 42 -5.16 -9.67 4.21
C LEU A 42 -6.27 -8.64 4.17
N LYS A 43 -6.94 -8.42 5.29
CA LYS A 43 -7.99 -7.42 5.34
C LYS A 43 -7.46 -6.04 5.04
N GLU A 44 -6.31 -5.71 5.62
CA GLU A 44 -5.69 -4.40 5.37
C GLU A 44 -5.31 -4.25 3.91
N MET A 45 -4.76 -5.29 3.31
CA MET A 45 -4.41 -5.24 1.89
C MET A 45 -5.63 -5.02 1.02
N ARG A 46 -6.72 -5.69 1.33
CA ARG A 46 -7.95 -5.53 0.58
C ARG A 46 -8.54 -4.14 0.74
N ASP A 47 -8.46 -3.59 1.94
CA ASP A 47 -8.94 -2.23 2.19
C ASP A 47 -8.13 -1.23 1.37
N ILE A 48 -6.82 -1.43 1.32
CA ILE A 48 -5.97 -0.55 0.52
C ILE A 48 -6.28 -0.72 -0.97
N GLN A 49 -6.45 -1.94 -1.42
CA GLN A 49 -6.80 -2.16 -2.83
C GLN A 49 -8.11 -1.49 -3.20
N ALA A 50 -9.07 -1.48 -2.30
CA ALA A 50 -10.34 -0.82 -2.58
C ALA A 50 -10.16 0.68 -2.80
N ILE A 51 -9.16 1.28 -2.15
CA ILE A 51 -8.85 2.69 -2.36
C ILE A 51 -8.19 2.89 -3.73
N PHE A 52 -7.34 1.95 -4.14
CA PHE A 52 -6.65 2.02 -5.43
C PHE A 52 -7.24 0.96 -6.36
N ALA A 53 -8.48 1.14 -6.71
CA ALA A 53 -9.24 0.09 -7.40
C ALA A 53 -8.67 -0.30 -8.77
N ASP A 54 -7.88 0.60 -9.38
CA ASP A 54 -7.26 0.29 -10.65
C ASP A 54 -6.04 -0.60 -10.53
N CYS A 55 -5.59 -0.89 -9.33
CA CYS A 55 -4.35 -1.63 -9.09
C CYS A 55 -4.66 -3.00 -8.51
N SER A 56 -3.86 -3.99 -8.89
CA SER A 56 -4.00 -5.31 -8.30
C SER A 56 -3.24 -5.40 -6.99
N LEU A 57 -3.59 -6.38 -6.17
CA LEU A 57 -2.84 -6.63 -4.94
C LEU A 57 -1.39 -6.97 -5.25
N ASP A 58 -1.15 -7.76 -6.29
CA ASP A 58 0.21 -8.13 -6.66
C ASP A 58 1.05 -6.90 -6.98
N TYR A 59 0.49 -5.95 -7.72
CA TYR A 59 1.20 -4.73 -8.04
C TYR A 59 1.45 -3.90 -6.79
N LEU A 60 0.41 -3.65 -6.01
CA LEU A 60 0.51 -2.76 -4.85
C LEU A 60 1.49 -3.27 -3.81
N PHE A 61 1.51 -4.57 -3.61
CA PHE A 61 2.30 -5.17 -2.54
C PHE A 61 3.52 -5.92 -3.05
N SER A 62 3.98 -5.61 -4.26
CA SER A 62 5.25 -6.11 -4.75
C SER A 62 6.37 -5.45 -3.96
N GLU A 63 7.30 -6.24 -3.48
CA GLU A 63 8.43 -5.74 -2.73
C GLU A 63 9.57 -5.32 -3.65
N TYR A 64 9.45 -5.58 -4.94
CA TYR A 64 10.53 -5.35 -5.87
C TYR A 64 10.26 -4.25 -6.88
N GLY A 65 9.17 -3.54 -6.73
CA GLY A 65 8.85 -2.46 -7.66
C GLY A 65 8.72 -2.93 -9.08
N SER A 66 8.17 -4.15 -9.28
CA SER A 66 8.10 -4.67 -10.62
C SER A 66 7.13 -3.85 -11.46
N LYS A 67 7.33 -3.95 -12.77
CA LYS A 67 6.49 -3.23 -13.67
C LYS A 67 5.18 -3.89 -13.83
N ARG A 68 4.22 -3.13 -14.19
CA ARG A 68 2.95 -3.69 -14.39
C ARG A 68 2.91 -4.49 -15.55
N SER A 69 3.65 -4.26 -16.48
CA SER A 69 3.53 -5.00 -17.60
C SER A 69 4.01 -6.26 -17.46
N LEU A 70 3.88 -7.05 -17.17
CA LEU A 70 4.27 -8.22 -17.02
C LEU A 70 4.26 -8.90 -17.87
N PRO A 71 4.68 -9.62 -18.08
CA PRO A 71 4.90 -10.47 -18.96
C PRO A 71 4.63 -10.98 -19.30
#